data_7aaad46dd486eaac968b647b7139fb6f
#
_entry.id   7aaad46dd486eaac968b647b7139fb6f
#
_cell.length_a   1.000
_cell.length_b   1.000
_cell.length_c   1.000
_cell.angle_alpha   90.00
_cell.angle_beta   90.00
_cell.angle_gamma   90.00
#
_symmetry.space_group_name_H-M   'P 1'
#
loop_
_entity.id
_entity.type
_entity.pdbx_description
1 polymer ?
#
loop_
_entity_poly.entity_id
_entity_poly.type
_entity_poly.pdbx_seq_one_letter_code
_entity_poly.pdbx_strand_id
1 'polypeptide(L)'
;MIKVIASDMDGTLLGNDHKVAPETLKAIHEACDAGIRFMIATGRNFKGAMEELKETDIVCDYIVGSGAEVRDQKQQIVSTAPLSMELCEEIYENLKEFPVSIIFSSGDYDYRIGTKKEIEESFLKQIQLFHMDTGQDTDESAVLSSPLYRRIVENTKIISEFQELEESQVSVYKVFLYSNDLEMLARISKKLEKNKKLAVASSFKTNLEITAVEAQKGPVLKQYIESLGYTMDEVMENAMPEVKTVSKYITKSNEEFGVAYAIYGVLAQIRKENAGWMSEV
;
A
#
# COMPACT_ATOMS: atom_id res chain seq x y z
N MET A 1 15.84 -8.60 20.31
CA MET A 1 14.46 -9.17 20.47
C MET A 1 13.51 -8.36 19.59
N ILE A 2 12.65 -9.00 18.80
CA ILE A 2 11.66 -8.30 17.95
C ILE A 2 10.63 -7.58 18.82
N LYS A 3 10.37 -6.32 18.52
CA LYS A 3 9.43 -5.41 19.20
C LYS A 3 8.35 -4.89 18.29
N VAL A 4 8.57 -4.90 16.96
CA VAL A 4 7.67 -4.39 15.95
C VAL A 4 7.52 -5.41 14.84
N ILE A 5 6.30 -5.63 14.38
CA ILE A 5 5.98 -6.41 13.19
C ILE A 5 5.27 -5.49 12.21
N ALA A 6 5.87 -5.25 11.05
CA ALA A 6 5.29 -4.49 9.96
C ALA A 6 4.87 -5.44 8.83
N SER A 7 3.60 -5.42 8.44
CA SER A 7 3.04 -6.28 7.41
C SER A 7 2.47 -5.45 6.26
N ASP A 8 2.75 -5.86 5.03
CA ASP A 8 1.96 -5.41 3.88
C ASP A 8 0.55 -6.03 3.95
N MET A 9 -0.40 -5.47 3.20
CA MET A 9 -1.79 -5.96 3.17
C MET A 9 -2.02 -6.93 2.03
N ASP A 10 -1.91 -6.44 0.81
CA ASP A 10 -2.32 -7.18 -0.39
C ASP A 10 -1.33 -8.30 -0.70
N GLY A 11 -1.82 -9.53 -0.82
CA GLY A 11 -0.97 -10.69 -1.04
C GLY A 11 -0.08 -11.07 0.16
N THR A 12 -0.33 -10.52 1.35
CA THR A 12 0.43 -10.78 2.57
C THR A 12 -0.49 -11.01 3.76
N LEU A 13 -1.04 -9.93 4.34
CA LEU A 13 -2.00 -9.99 5.46
C LEU A 13 -3.35 -10.52 5.00
N LEU A 14 -3.78 -10.10 3.81
CA LEU A 14 -5.05 -10.49 3.20
C LEU A 14 -4.85 -11.74 2.33
N GLY A 15 -5.81 -12.68 2.44
CA GLY A 15 -5.96 -13.80 1.54
C GLY A 15 -6.52 -13.37 0.17
N ASN A 16 -6.69 -14.34 -0.74
CA ASN A 16 -7.28 -14.10 -2.07
C ASN A 16 -8.75 -13.65 -1.99
N ASP A 17 -9.42 -13.89 -0.88
CA ASP A 17 -10.76 -13.40 -0.58
C ASP A 17 -10.78 -11.97 0.00
N HIS A 18 -9.64 -11.29 0.03
CA HIS A 18 -9.44 -9.97 0.63
C HIS A 18 -9.80 -9.88 2.13
N LYS A 19 -9.65 -10.98 2.87
CA LYS A 19 -9.90 -11.02 4.31
C LYS A 19 -8.66 -11.42 5.09
N VAL A 20 -8.60 -10.98 6.34
CA VAL A 20 -7.62 -11.49 7.30
C VAL A 20 -8.09 -12.83 7.82
N ALA A 21 -7.31 -13.88 7.63
CA ALA A 21 -7.67 -15.21 8.12
C ALA A 21 -7.76 -15.24 9.65
N PRO A 22 -8.72 -15.99 10.24
CA PRO A 22 -8.88 -16.09 11.69
C PRO A 22 -7.60 -16.52 12.42
N GLU A 23 -6.81 -17.41 11.80
CA GLU A 23 -5.52 -17.86 12.34
C GLU A 23 -4.50 -16.70 12.40
N THR A 24 -4.48 -15.86 11.37
CA THR A 24 -3.61 -14.68 11.33
C THR A 24 -4.05 -13.64 12.35
N LEU A 25 -5.34 -13.40 12.48
CA LEU A 25 -5.89 -12.50 13.49
C LEU A 25 -5.52 -12.93 14.90
N LYS A 26 -5.68 -14.22 15.22
CA LYS A 26 -5.27 -14.79 16.50
C LYS A 26 -3.77 -14.60 16.78
N ALA A 27 -2.92 -14.84 15.79
CA ALA A 27 -1.47 -14.64 15.94
C ALA A 27 -1.11 -13.18 16.22
N ILE A 28 -1.78 -12.22 15.54
CA ILE A 28 -1.60 -10.79 15.78
C ILE A 28 -1.96 -10.43 17.21
N HIS A 29 -3.10 -10.93 17.73
CA HIS A 29 -3.50 -10.68 19.12
C HIS A 29 -2.47 -11.24 20.10
N GLU A 30 -2.01 -12.48 19.92
CA GLU A 30 -0.96 -13.06 20.78
C GLU A 30 0.34 -12.27 20.74
N ALA A 31 0.71 -11.69 19.60
CA ALA A 31 1.88 -10.82 19.49
C ALA A 31 1.68 -9.50 20.26
N CYS A 32 0.52 -8.87 20.10
CA CYS A 32 0.18 -7.64 20.81
C CYS A 32 0.12 -7.85 22.33
N ASP A 33 -0.46 -8.97 22.80
CA ASP A 33 -0.49 -9.35 24.20
C ASP A 33 0.92 -9.60 24.77
N ALA A 34 1.84 -10.06 23.94
CA ALA A 34 3.27 -10.20 24.29
C ALA A 34 4.05 -8.86 24.26
N GLY A 35 3.39 -7.74 23.99
CA GLY A 35 3.97 -6.40 23.92
C GLY A 35 4.66 -6.07 22.60
N ILE A 36 4.42 -6.85 21.55
CA ILE A 36 4.91 -6.56 20.21
C ILE A 36 3.94 -5.60 19.51
N ARG A 37 4.45 -4.52 18.93
CA ARG A 37 3.67 -3.54 18.19
C ARG A 37 3.40 -4.06 16.77
N PHE A 38 2.15 -4.06 16.34
CA PHE A 38 1.78 -4.44 14.98
C PHE A 38 1.57 -3.20 14.12
N MET A 39 2.04 -3.22 12.89
CA MET A 39 1.91 -2.16 11.89
C MET A 39 1.48 -2.71 10.55
N ILE A 40 0.73 -1.92 9.82
CA ILE A 40 0.37 -2.18 8.42
C ILE A 40 1.09 -1.16 7.54
N ALA A 41 1.74 -1.64 6.46
CA ALA A 41 2.43 -0.81 5.48
C ALA A 41 1.91 -1.12 4.07
N THR A 42 0.99 -0.31 3.54
CA THR A 42 0.26 -0.59 2.30
C THR A 42 0.30 0.54 1.28
N GLY A 43 0.12 0.19 0.00
CA GLY A 43 -0.12 1.15 -1.07
C GLY A 43 -1.54 1.74 -1.07
N ARG A 44 -2.48 1.14 -0.32
CA ARG A 44 -3.84 1.67 -0.18
C ARG A 44 -3.84 2.98 0.61
N ASN A 45 -4.83 3.85 0.37
CA ASN A 45 -5.10 4.96 1.26
C ASN A 45 -5.73 4.46 2.57
N PHE A 46 -5.82 5.32 3.58
CA PHE A 46 -6.30 4.92 4.91
C PHE A 46 -7.75 4.37 4.86
N LYS A 47 -8.64 5.05 4.13
CA LYS A 47 -10.02 4.60 3.96
C LYS A 47 -10.10 3.20 3.34
N GLY A 48 -9.31 2.95 2.29
CA GLY A 48 -9.25 1.65 1.62
C GLY A 48 -8.64 0.55 2.50
N ALA A 49 -7.68 0.88 3.36
CA ALA A 49 -7.14 -0.07 4.33
C ALA A 49 -8.17 -0.42 5.41
N MET A 50 -8.88 0.58 5.95
CA MET A 50 -9.91 0.38 6.98
C MET A 50 -11.11 -0.42 6.46
N GLU A 51 -11.47 -0.28 5.19
CA GLU A 51 -12.57 -1.06 4.60
C GLU A 51 -12.29 -2.57 4.65
N GLU A 52 -11.05 -3.00 4.39
CA GLU A 52 -10.66 -4.42 4.47
C GLU A 52 -10.54 -4.91 5.93
N LEU A 53 -10.28 -4.02 6.87
CA LEU A 53 -10.10 -4.35 8.28
C LEU A 53 -11.39 -4.20 9.11
N LYS A 54 -12.49 -3.73 8.53
CA LYS A 54 -13.73 -3.39 9.25
C LYS A 54 -14.35 -4.55 10.05
N GLU A 55 -14.10 -5.80 9.62
CA GLU A 55 -14.58 -7.01 10.29
C GLU A 55 -13.55 -7.56 11.31
N THR A 56 -12.46 -6.82 11.55
CA THR A 56 -11.39 -7.19 12.50
C THR A 56 -11.34 -6.21 13.65
N ASP A 57 -10.75 -6.65 14.76
CA ASP A 57 -10.47 -5.84 15.95
C ASP A 57 -8.97 -5.53 16.09
N ILE A 58 -8.23 -5.55 14.98
CA ILE A 58 -6.80 -5.26 14.95
C ILE A 58 -6.55 -3.81 15.37
N VAL A 59 -5.74 -3.62 16.42
CA VAL A 59 -5.20 -2.33 16.82
C VAL A 59 -3.76 -2.23 16.35
N CYS A 60 -3.48 -1.35 15.39
CA CYS A 60 -2.16 -1.23 14.79
C CYS A 60 -1.84 0.21 14.38
N ASP A 61 -0.58 0.44 14.01
CA ASP A 61 -0.18 1.65 13.31
C ASP A 61 -0.31 1.45 11.79
N TYR A 62 -0.40 2.54 11.07
CA TYR A 62 -0.64 2.51 9.63
C TYR A 62 0.39 3.35 8.89
N ILE A 63 1.04 2.76 7.90
CA ILE A 63 1.81 3.44 6.86
C ILE A 63 1.03 3.20 5.57
N VAL A 64 0.32 4.21 5.10
CA VAL A 64 -0.60 4.11 3.95
C VAL A 64 -0.17 5.01 2.80
N GLY A 65 -0.82 4.88 1.65
CA GLY A 65 -0.48 5.66 0.45
C GLY A 65 0.96 5.44 -0.01
N SER A 66 1.49 4.20 0.12
CA SER A 66 2.89 3.86 -0.21
C SER A 66 3.94 4.60 0.65
N GLY A 67 3.55 5.08 1.84
CA GLY A 67 4.39 5.85 2.76
C GLY A 67 4.03 7.33 2.84
N ALA A 68 3.03 7.79 2.09
CA ALA A 68 2.65 9.20 2.08
C ALA A 68 1.90 9.65 3.33
N GLU A 69 1.37 8.73 4.13
CA GLU A 69 0.68 9.04 5.38
C GLU A 69 1.01 7.99 6.44
N VAL A 70 1.28 8.44 7.67
CA VAL A 70 1.48 7.59 8.85
C VAL A 70 0.43 7.93 9.88
N ARG A 71 -0.23 6.91 10.44
CA ARG A 71 -1.15 7.04 11.56
C ARG A 71 -0.77 6.12 12.72
N ASP A 72 -1.05 6.60 13.92
CA ASP A 72 -0.84 5.83 15.14
C ASP A 72 -1.99 4.82 15.38
N GLN A 73 -1.87 4.03 16.44
CA GLN A 73 -2.89 3.06 16.88
C GLN A 73 -4.26 3.70 17.22
N LYS A 74 -4.32 5.01 17.43
CA LYS A 74 -5.55 5.77 17.61
C LYS A 74 -6.07 6.36 16.30
N GLN A 75 -5.45 5.96 15.17
CA GLN A 75 -5.76 6.43 13.83
C GLN A 75 -5.50 7.93 13.61
N GLN A 76 -4.74 8.57 14.51
CA GLN A 76 -4.36 9.98 14.36
C GLN A 76 -3.19 10.10 13.39
N ILE A 77 -3.24 11.10 12.52
CA ILE A 77 -2.16 11.40 11.58
C ILE A 77 -0.93 11.84 12.36
N VAL A 78 0.17 11.11 12.20
CA VAL A 78 1.48 11.40 12.78
C VAL A 78 2.34 12.21 11.82
N SER A 79 2.35 11.81 10.55
CA SER A 79 3.09 12.51 9.50
C SER A 79 2.47 12.27 8.13
N THR A 80 2.73 13.21 7.21
CA THR A 80 2.35 13.10 5.80
C THR A 80 3.49 13.56 4.90
N ALA A 81 3.59 12.98 3.72
CA ALA A 81 4.52 13.34 2.66
C ALA A 81 3.78 13.39 1.30
N PRO A 82 2.90 14.40 1.09
CA PRO A 82 2.18 14.54 -0.16
C PRO A 82 3.11 15.02 -1.29
N LEU A 83 2.71 14.76 -2.52
CA LEU A 83 3.25 15.46 -3.69
C LEU A 83 2.85 16.94 -3.58
N SER A 84 3.80 17.86 -3.81
CA SER A 84 3.41 19.26 -3.96
C SER A 84 2.58 19.46 -5.23
N MET A 85 1.77 20.51 -5.28
CA MET A 85 0.93 20.75 -6.45
C MET A 85 1.75 21.02 -7.71
N GLU A 86 2.94 21.66 -7.57
CA GLU A 86 3.88 21.84 -8.67
C GLU A 86 4.41 20.50 -9.21
N LEU A 87 4.64 19.51 -8.34
CA LEU A 87 5.02 18.16 -8.79
C LEU A 87 3.85 17.44 -9.46
N CYS A 88 2.63 17.61 -8.97
CA CYS A 88 1.43 17.07 -9.62
C CYS A 88 1.24 17.66 -11.01
N GLU A 89 1.42 18.98 -11.17
CA GLU A 89 1.36 19.67 -12.47
C GLU A 89 2.47 19.18 -13.40
N GLU A 90 3.71 19.07 -12.92
CA GLU A 90 4.82 18.52 -13.70
C GLU A 90 4.52 17.10 -14.19
N ILE A 91 3.99 16.24 -13.32
CA ILE A 91 3.58 14.88 -13.69
C ILE A 91 2.48 14.94 -14.76
N TYR A 92 1.46 15.75 -14.56
CA TYR A 92 0.35 15.89 -15.50
C TYR A 92 0.83 16.35 -16.87
N GLU A 93 1.62 17.43 -16.94
CA GLU A 93 2.19 17.96 -18.17
C GLU A 93 3.10 16.94 -18.90
N ASN A 94 3.82 16.13 -18.15
CA ASN A 94 4.64 15.07 -18.71
C ASN A 94 3.83 13.89 -19.27
N LEU A 95 2.60 13.70 -18.82
CA LEU A 95 1.81 12.50 -19.10
C LEU A 95 0.58 12.75 -19.97
N LYS A 96 0.03 13.96 -20.04
CA LYS A 96 -1.24 14.26 -20.71
C LYS A 96 -1.30 13.91 -22.21
N GLU A 97 -0.14 13.80 -22.87
CA GLU A 97 -0.07 13.40 -24.29
C GLU A 97 -0.02 11.87 -24.48
N PHE A 98 0.18 11.11 -23.41
CA PHE A 98 0.14 9.65 -23.48
C PHE A 98 -1.31 9.15 -23.36
N PRO A 99 -1.67 8.07 -24.06
CA PRO A 99 -3.00 7.49 -23.99
C PRO A 99 -3.20 6.69 -22.67
N VAL A 100 -3.01 7.34 -21.52
CA VAL A 100 -3.17 6.77 -20.18
C VAL A 100 -4.15 7.59 -19.35
N SER A 101 -4.87 6.94 -18.47
CA SER A 101 -5.67 7.63 -17.46
C SER A 101 -4.77 7.98 -16.28
N ILE A 102 -4.66 9.27 -15.97
CA ILE A 102 -3.89 9.76 -14.83
C ILE A 102 -4.83 9.88 -13.64
N ILE A 103 -4.44 9.28 -12.52
CA ILE A 103 -5.25 9.20 -11.30
C ILE A 103 -4.47 9.88 -10.18
N PHE A 104 -4.98 10.99 -9.65
CA PHE A 104 -4.42 11.67 -8.49
C PHE A 104 -5.12 11.17 -7.23
N SER A 105 -4.42 10.37 -6.42
CA SER A 105 -4.96 9.73 -5.23
C SER A 105 -4.71 10.58 -3.99
N SER A 106 -5.78 10.96 -3.31
CA SER A 106 -5.74 11.63 -2.00
C SER A 106 -6.03 10.64 -0.87
N GLY A 107 -6.11 11.13 0.36
CA GLY A 107 -6.51 10.31 1.51
C GLY A 107 -7.92 9.72 1.39
N ASP A 108 -8.85 10.43 0.72
CA ASP A 108 -10.27 10.08 0.69
C ASP A 108 -10.77 9.71 -0.71
N TYR A 109 -10.26 10.37 -1.76
CA TYR A 109 -10.76 10.25 -3.13
C TYR A 109 -9.63 10.16 -4.15
N ASP A 110 -9.96 9.54 -5.27
CA ASP A 110 -9.17 9.59 -6.50
C ASP A 110 -9.75 10.68 -7.41
N TYR A 111 -8.89 11.53 -7.97
CA TYR A 111 -9.27 12.58 -8.91
C TYR A 111 -8.82 12.17 -10.30
N ARG A 112 -9.71 12.30 -11.29
CA ARG A 112 -9.42 12.03 -12.71
C ARG A 112 -9.86 13.20 -13.58
N ILE A 113 -8.98 13.60 -14.48
CA ILE A 113 -9.22 14.71 -15.40
C ILE A 113 -9.77 14.16 -16.71
N GLY A 114 -10.94 14.65 -17.13
CA GLY A 114 -11.56 14.28 -18.39
C GLY A 114 -13.09 14.34 -18.36
N THR A 115 -13.70 13.94 -19.46
CA THR A 115 -15.16 13.82 -19.52
C THR A 115 -15.65 12.59 -18.77
N LYS A 116 -16.90 12.62 -18.30
CA LYS A 116 -17.52 11.48 -17.62
C LYS A 116 -17.40 10.18 -18.43
N LYS A 117 -17.63 10.26 -19.76
CA LYS A 117 -17.57 9.09 -20.64
C LYS A 117 -16.15 8.49 -20.70
N GLU A 118 -15.13 9.32 -20.90
CA GLU A 118 -13.73 8.87 -20.93
C GLU A 118 -13.31 8.23 -19.63
N ILE A 119 -13.76 8.79 -18.51
CA ILE A 119 -13.43 8.27 -17.17
C ILE A 119 -14.15 6.94 -16.92
N GLU A 120 -15.43 6.80 -17.28
CA GLU A 120 -16.17 5.53 -17.17
C GLU A 120 -15.50 4.41 -18.01
N GLU A 121 -15.07 4.71 -19.24
CA GLU A 121 -14.30 3.78 -20.07
C GLU A 121 -12.94 3.42 -19.42
N SER A 122 -12.31 4.39 -18.76
CA SER A 122 -11.04 4.16 -18.05
C SER A 122 -11.18 3.25 -16.83
N PHE A 123 -12.33 3.26 -16.14
CA PHE A 123 -12.59 2.35 -15.02
C PHE A 123 -12.60 0.90 -15.46
N LEU A 124 -13.34 0.61 -16.53
CA LEU A 124 -13.42 -0.73 -17.08
C LEU A 124 -12.02 -1.24 -17.44
N LYS A 125 -11.27 -0.46 -18.20
CA LYS A 125 -9.90 -0.81 -18.61
C LYS A 125 -8.97 -1.04 -17.41
N GLN A 126 -9.02 -0.17 -16.40
CA GLN A 126 -8.21 -0.30 -15.20
C GLN A 126 -8.44 -1.64 -14.51
N ILE A 127 -9.71 -2.01 -14.31
CA ILE A 127 -10.07 -3.22 -13.59
C ILE A 127 -9.75 -4.46 -14.42
N GLN A 128 -9.99 -4.42 -15.73
CA GLN A 128 -9.59 -5.51 -16.62
C GLN A 128 -8.08 -5.78 -16.54
N LEU A 129 -7.25 -4.73 -16.52
CA LEU A 129 -5.80 -4.88 -16.37
C LEU A 129 -5.42 -5.45 -15.00
N PHE A 130 -6.07 -4.98 -13.94
CA PHE A 130 -5.87 -5.53 -12.60
C PHE A 130 -6.30 -7.01 -12.52
N HIS A 131 -7.44 -7.38 -13.08
CA HIS A 131 -7.92 -8.76 -13.13
C HIS A 131 -6.97 -9.65 -13.96
N MET A 132 -6.42 -9.13 -15.06
CA MET A 132 -5.41 -9.84 -15.86
C MET A 132 -4.14 -10.12 -15.04
N ASP A 133 -3.64 -9.14 -14.30
CA ASP A 133 -2.44 -9.29 -13.47
C ASP A 133 -2.66 -10.23 -12.27
N THR A 134 -3.91 -10.33 -11.78
CA THR A 134 -4.27 -11.16 -10.61
C THR A 134 -4.95 -12.49 -10.99
N GLY A 135 -5.09 -12.78 -12.29
CA GLY A 135 -5.70 -14.01 -12.78
C GLY A 135 -7.21 -14.11 -12.57
N GLN A 136 -7.90 -12.98 -12.44
CA GLN A 136 -9.36 -12.89 -12.30
C GLN A 136 -10.05 -12.77 -13.68
N ASP A 137 -11.38 -12.92 -13.68
CA ASP A 137 -12.18 -12.78 -14.91
C ASP A 137 -12.15 -11.34 -15.45
N THR A 138 -11.80 -11.20 -16.72
CA THR A 138 -11.69 -9.91 -17.43
C THR A 138 -12.93 -9.58 -18.29
N ASP A 139 -13.95 -10.44 -18.29
CA ASP A 139 -15.19 -10.17 -19.00
C ASP A 139 -15.87 -8.89 -18.50
N GLU A 140 -16.38 -8.09 -19.41
CA GLU A 140 -16.95 -6.79 -19.09
C GLU A 140 -18.10 -6.90 -18.08
N SER A 141 -18.96 -7.90 -18.22
CA SER A 141 -20.11 -8.09 -17.33
C SER A 141 -19.66 -8.47 -15.93
N ALA A 142 -18.60 -9.30 -15.80
CA ALA A 142 -18.00 -9.67 -14.54
C ALA A 142 -17.35 -8.44 -13.87
N VAL A 143 -16.60 -7.64 -14.62
CA VAL A 143 -15.97 -6.41 -14.14
C VAL A 143 -17.00 -5.41 -13.63
N LEU A 144 -18.03 -5.09 -14.43
CA LEU A 144 -19.06 -4.11 -14.07
C LEU A 144 -19.89 -4.51 -12.84
N SER A 145 -20.03 -5.82 -12.59
CA SER A 145 -20.72 -6.36 -11.39
C SER A 145 -19.81 -6.46 -10.16
N SER A 146 -18.52 -6.28 -10.34
CA SER A 146 -17.53 -6.48 -9.27
C SER A 146 -17.63 -5.42 -8.14
N PRO A 147 -17.37 -5.81 -6.88
CA PRO A 147 -17.26 -4.84 -5.78
C PRO A 147 -16.17 -3.79 -6.03
N LEU A 148 -15.09 -4.18 -6.72
CA LEU A 148 -13.99 -3.28 -7.04
C LEU A 148 -14.43 -2.15 -7.97
N TYR A 149 -15.22 -2.45 -9.02
CA TYR A 149 -15.76 -1.44 -9.94
C TYR A 149 -16.59 -0.40 -9.18
N ARG A 150 -17.55 -0.88 -8.37
CA ARG A 150 -18.40 -0.01 -7.55
C ARG A 150 -17.59 0.90 -6.64
N ARG A 151 -16.59 0.34 -5.94
CA ARG A 151 -15.70 1.10 -5.06
C ARG A 151 -14.90 2.18 -5.80
N ILE A 152 -14.36 1.87 -6.99
CA ILE A 152 -13.61 2.84 -7.79
C ILE A 152 -14.53 3.98 -8.23
N VAL A 153 -15.73 3.67 -8.73
CA VAL A 153 -16.70 4.69 -9.14
C VAL A 153 -17.09 5.61 -7.98
N GLU A 154 -17.44 5.03 -6.84
CA GLU A 154 -17.87 5.79 -5.64
C GLU A 154 -16.76 6.67 -5.05
N ASN A 155 -15.50 6.25 -5.17
CA ASN A 155 -14.37 6.99 -4.62
C ASN A 155 -13.67 7.88 -5.65
N THR A 156 -14.20 8.01 -6.88
CA THR A 156 -13.62 8.89 -7.91
C THR A 156 -14.38 10.22 -8.03
N LYS A 157 -13.63 11.31 -8.02
CA LYS A 157 -14.08 12.65 -8.42
C LYS A 157 -13.59 12.95 -9.83
N ILE A 158 -14.52 13.30 -10.70
CA ILE A 158 -14.22 13.69 -12.08
C ILE A 158 -14.10 15.21 -12.11
N ILE A 159 -13.00 15.72 -12.65
CA ILE A 159 -12.71 17.13 -12.85
C ILE A 159 -12.40 17.38 -14.32
N SER A 160 -12.68 18.57 -14.84
CA SER A 160 -12.54 18.89 -16.25
C SER A 160 -11.12 19.30 -16.63
N GLU A 161 -10.40 19.90 -15.69
CA GLU A 161 -9.05 20.42 -15.89
C GLU A 161 -8.22 20.38 -14.62
N PHE A 162 -6.90 20.47 -14.76
CA PHE A 162 -5.95 20.37 -13.63
C PHE A 162 -6.15 21.48 -12.58
N GLN A 163 -6.56 22.67 -13.01
CA GLN A 163 -6.82 23.79 -12.11
C GLN A 163 -7.86 23.47 -11.03
N GLU A 164 -8.87 22.66 -11.33
CA GLU A 164 -9.86 22.22 -10.35
C GLU A 164 -9.23 21.35 -9.23
N LEU A 165 -8.15 20.60 -9.56
CA LEU A 165 -7.39 19.85 -8.55
C LEU A 165 -6.67 20.81 -7.60
N GLU A 166 -6.04 21.88 -8.13
CA GLU A 166 -5.40 22.92 -7.32
C GLU A 166 -6.40 23.64 -6.42
N GLU A 167 -7.53 24.07 -6.98
CA GLU A 167 -8.58 24.79 -6.23
C GLU A 167 -9.20 23.92 -5.13
N SER A 168 -9.18 22.60 -5.28
CA SER A 168 -9.68 21.65 -4.27
C SER A 168 -8.83 21.62 -3.00
N GLN A 169 -7.59 22.11 -3.03
CA GLN A 169 -6.63 22.13 -1.93
C GLN A 169 -6.38 20.77 -1.29
N VAL A 170 -6.59 19.69 -2.04
CA VAL A 170 -6.36 18.32 -1.52
C VAL A 170 -4.87 18.00 -1.46
N SER A 171 -4.50 17.18 -0.49
CA SER A 171 -3.19 16.55 -0.45
C SER A 171 -3.18 15.33 -1.36
N VAL A 172 -2.40 15.39 -2.45
CA VAL A 172 -2.20 14.26 -3.34
C VAL A 172 -1.06 13.41 -2.80
N TYR A 173 -1.36 12.17 -2.45
CA TYR A 173 -0.38 11.24 -1.88
C TYR A 173 0.32 10.40 -2.94
N LYS A 174 -0.38 10.12 -4.04
CA LYS A 174 0.13 9.27 -5.11
C LYS A 174 -0.52 9.59 -6.44
N VAL A 175 0.22 9.45 -7.52
CA VAL A 175 -0.32 9.44 -8.87
C VAL A 175 -0.21 8.03 -9.43
N PHE A 176 -1.32 7.53 -9.96
CA PHE A 176 -1.41 6.23 -10.61
C PHE A 176 -1.63 6.35 -12.10
N LEU A 177 -1.13 5.39 -12.85
CA LEU A 177 -1.55 5.14 -14.22
C LEU A 177 -1.49 3.66 -14.57
N TYR A 178 -2.30 3.25 -15.52
CA TYR A 178 -2.42 1.88 -16.00
C TYR A 178 -2.30 1.81 -17.51
N SER A 179 -1.59 0.80 -18.01
CA SER A 179 -1.53 0.47 -19.44
C SER A 179 -1.09 -0.96 -19.67
N ASN A 180 -1.55 -1.57 -20.75
CA ASN A 180 -1.01 -2.83 -21.28
C ASN A 180 0.20 -2.60 -22.20
N ASP A 181 0.51 -1.36 -22.56
CA ASP A 181 1.73 -1.00 -23.31
C ASP A 181 2.90 -0.84 -22.32
N LEU A 182 3.61 -1.95 -22.09
CA LEU A 182 4.73 -2.00 -21.15
C LEU A 182 5.93 -1.16 -21.62
N GLU A 183 6.13 -0.99 -22.93
CA GLU A 183 7.19 -0.14 -23.45
C GLU A 183 6.88 1.33 -23.19
N MET A 184 5.63 1.73 -23.32
CA MET A 184 5.18 3.07 -22.96
C MET A 184 5.36 3.32 -21.47
N LEU A 185 4.95 2.39 -20.60
CA LEU A 185 5.16 2.50 -19.14
C LEU A 185 6.65 2.65 -18.79
N ALA A 186 7.51 1.87 -19.42
CA ALA A 186 8.97 1.99 -19.21
C ALA A 186 9.53 3.35 -19.65
N ARG A 187 9.02 3.91 -20.77
CA ARG A 187 9.41 5.26 -21.21
C ARG A 187 8.94 6.35 -20.24
N ILE A 188 7.71 6.22 -19.73
CA ILE A 188 7.15 7.13 -18.73
C ILE A 188 7.98 7.06 -17.45
N SER A 189 8.24 5.87 -16.91
CA SER A 189 9.06 5.67 -15.71
C SER A 189 10.41 6.37 -15.86
N LYS A 190 11.15 6.06 -16.94
CA LYS A 190 12.45 6.67 -17.21
C LYS A 190 12.41 8.21 -17.38
N LYS A 191 11.28 8.75 -17.83
CA LYS A 191 11.10 10.21 -17.95
C LYS A 191 10.92 10.84 -16.58
N LEU A 192 10.07 10.26 -15.71
CA LEU A 192 9.78 10.77 -14.38
C LEU A 192 10.91 10.58 -13.37
N GLU A 193 11.67 9.48 -13.46
CA GLU A 193 12.84 9.19 -12.61
C GLU A 193 13.98 10.22 -12.73
N LYS A 194 13.95 11.06 -13.75
CA LYS A 194 14.89 12.19 -13.88
C LYS A 194 14.67 13.22 -12.79
N ASN A 195 13.44 13.41 -12.34
CA ASN A 195 13.13 14.28 -11.21
C ASN A 195 13.40 13.53 -9.89
N LYS A 196 14.46 13.93 -9.18
CA LYS A 196 14.90 13.29 -7.93
C LYS A 196 13.97 13.53 -6.74
N LYS A 197 12.94 14.35 -6.90
CA LYS A 197 11.88 14.54 -5.91
C LYS A 197 10.76 13.51 -6.04
N LEU A 198 10.78 12.68 -7.09
CA LEU A 198 9.79 11.63 -7.35
C LEU A 198 10.38 10.26 -7.08
N ALA A 199 9.55 9.37 -6.52
CA ALA A 199 9.76 7.93 -6.52
C ALA A 199 8.76 7.29 -7.48
N VAL A 200 9.24 6.45 -8.38
CA VAL A 200 8.42 5.72 -9.35
C VAL A 200 8.54 4.24 -9.04
N ALA A 201 7.41 3.60 -8.81
CA ALA A 201 7.31 2.18 -8.48
C ALA A 201 6.23 1.50 -9.33
N SER A 202 6.12 0.19 -9.22
CA SER A 202 5.10 -0.61 -9.88
C SER A 202 4.69 -1.74 -8.94
N SER A 203 3.40 -1.92 -8.70
CA SER A 203 2.86 -3.06 -7.95
C SER A 203 2.53 -4.23 -8.88
N PHE A 204 2.24 -3.93 -10.16
CA PHE A 204 1.93 -4.89 -11.21
C PHE A 204 2.63 -4.48 -12.50
N LYS A 205 2.72 -5.40 -13.47
CA LYS A 205 3.37 -5.10 -14.76
C LYS A 205 2.66 -3.98 -15.54
N THR A 206 1.37 -3.81 -15.31
CA THR A 206 0.50 -2.92 -16.07
C THR A 206 0.24 -1.56 -15.38
N ASN A 207 0.96 -1.24 -14.29
CA ASN A 207 0.79 0.05 -13.62
C ASN A 207 2.10 0.77 -13.33
N LEU A 208 2.00 2.08 -13.05
CA LEU A 208 3.01 2.86 -12.36
C LEU A 208 2.37 3.62 -11.19
N GLU A 209 3.13 3.75 -10.12
CA GLU A 209 2.83 4.53 -8.92
C GLU A 209 3.90 5.58 -8.74
N ILE A 210 3.51 6.83 -8.69
CA ILE A 210 4.42 7.97 -8.52
C ILE A 210 4.09 8.63 -7.18
N THR A 211 5.08 8.76 -6.31
CA THR A 211 4.97 9.41 -5.01
C THR A 211 6.07 10.45 -4.84
N ALA A 212 5.99 11.28 -3.81
CA ALA A 212 7.14 12.04 -3.36
C ALA A 212 8.27 11.09 -2.95
N VAL A 213 9.52 11.47 -3.16
CA VAL A 213 10.69 10.62 -2.83
C VAL A 213 10.76 10.28 -1.34
N GLU A 214 10.21 11.15 -0.49
CA GLU A 214 10.09 10.94 0.96
C GLU A 214 9.01 9.92 1.32
N ALA A 215 8.03 9.69 0.43
CA ALA A 215 6.91 8.78 0.63
C ALA A 215 7.25 7.38 0.12
N GLN A 216 8.15 6.69 0.79
CA GLN A 216 8.50 5.30 0.50
C GLN A 216 8.37 4.45 1.77
N LYS A 217 7.68 3.30 1.68
CA LYS A 217 7.35 2.45 2.83
C LYS A 217 8.55 2.18 3.76
N GLY A 218 9.69 1.76 3.21
CA GLY A 218 10.86 1.39 3.99
C GLY A 218 11.47 2.56 4.76
N PRO A 219 11.88 3.66 4.11
CA PRO A 219 12.38 4.85 4.79
C PRO A 219 11.41 5.44 5.83
N VAL A 220 10.11 5.48 5.49
CA VAL A 220 9.07 5.99 6.40
C VAL A 220 8.87 5.07 7.60
N LEU A 221 8.87 3.74 7.39
CA LEU A 221 8.85 2.76 8.47
C LEU A 221 10.02 3.00 9.42
N LYS A 222 11.25 3.08 8.88
CA LYS A 222 12.44 3.35 9.69
C LYS A 222 12.30 4.62 10.51
N GLN A 223 11.95 5.74 9.89
CA GLN A 223 11.78 7.02 10.57
C GLN A 223 10.72 6.94 11.68
N TYR A 224 9.59 6.26 11.40
CA TYR A 224 8.51 6.16 12.37
C TYR A 224 8.89 5.30 13.57
N ILE A 225 9.48 4.12 13.36
CA ILE A 225 9.89 3.25 14.47
C ILE A 225 11.00 3.88 15.32
N GLU A 226 11.95 4.60 14.70
CA GLU A 226 12.98 5.35 15.44
C GLU A 226 12.36 6.46 16.31
N SER A 227 11.30 7.13 15.85
CA SER A 227 10.55 8.11 16.65
C SER A 227 9.81 7.50 17.84
N LEU A 228 9.51 6.19 17.78
CA LEU A 228 8.93 5.41 18.87
C LEU A 228 9.99 4.83 19.82
N GLY A 229 11.28 5.06 19.54
CA GLY A 229 12.40 4.56 20.34
C GLY A 229 12.86 3.15 19.99
N TYR A 230 12.45 2.59 18.85
CA TYR A 230 12.91 1.29 18.36
C TYR A 230 14.01 1.44 17.31
N THR A 231 14.71 0.34 17.03
CA THR A 231 15.69 0.22 15.94
C THR A 231 15.22 -0.77 14.89
N MET A 232 15.77 -0.70 13.67
CA MET A 232 15.39 -1.65 12.59
C MET A 232 15.74 -3.11 12.94
N ASP A 233 16.72 -3.36 13.80
CA ASP A 233 17.04 -4.72 14.28
C ASP A 233 15.95 -5.33 15.16
N GLU A 234 15.03 -4.51 15.67
CA GLU A 234 13.88 -4.91 16.48
C GLU A 234 12.60 -5.07 15.64
N VAL A 235 12.69 -4.87 14.31
CA VAL A 235 11.57 -4.94 13.38
C VAL A 235 11.61 -6.23 12.59
N MET A 236 10.46 -6.90 12.50
CA MET A 236 10.19 -7.90 11.50
C MET A 236 9.25 -7.30 10.45
N GLU A 237 9.66 -7.33 9.20
CA GLU A 237 8.82 -6.94 8.07
C GLU A 237 8.73 -8.04 7.03
N ASN A 238 7.62 -8.08 6.30
CA ASN A 238 7.54 -8.91 5.11
C ASN A 238 8.10 -8.15 3.92
N ALA A 239 8.79 -8.85 3.06
CA ALA A 239 9.58 -8.25 2.03
C ALA A 239 9.17 -8.71 0.62
N MET A 240 9.32 -7.80 -0.34
CA MET A 240 9.24 -8.08 -1.78
C MET A 240 10.21 -9.20 -2.19
N PRO A 241 10.00 -9.88 -3.36
CA PRO A 241 10.86 -10.99 -3.80
C PRO A 241 12.36 -10.70 -3.81
N GLU A 242 12.75 -9.47 -4.12
CA GLU A 242 14.14 -9.02 -4.14
C GLU A 242 14.78 -9.07 -2.75
N VAL A 243 14.01 -8.86 -1.70
CA VAL A 243 14.48 -8.89 -0.31
C VAL A 243 14.58 -10.32 0.22
N LYS A 244 13.87 -11.30 -0.39
CA LYS A 244 14.01 -12.73 -0.01
C LYS A 244 15.44 -13.24 -0.18
N THR A 245 16.22 -12.68 -1.11
CA THR A 245 17.60 -13.08 -1.35
C THR A 245 18.57 -12.66 -0.23
N VAL A 246 18.20 -11.66 0.56
CA VAL A 246 18.99 -11.11 1.67
C VAL A 246 18.33 -11.33 3.04
N SER A 247 17.12 -11.88 3.06
CA SER A 247 16.36 -12.13 4.29
C SER A 247 16.93 -13.32 5.05
N LYS A 248 17.07 -13.16 6.37
CA LYS A 248 17.52 -14.22 7.29
C LYS A 248 16.48 -15.35 7.42
N TYR A 249 15.21 -15.02 7.29
CA TYR A 249 14.09 -15.96 7.38
C TYR A 249 13.08 -15.71 6.27
N ILE A 250 12.52 -16.79 5.71
CA ILE A 250 11.45 -16.76 4.71
C ILE A 250 10.22 -17.43 5.36
N THR A 251 9.06 -16.78 5.27
CA THR A 251 7.80 -17.33 5.75
C THR A 251 7.03 -18.01 4.62
N LYS A 252 5.85 -18.55 4.94
CA LYS A 252 4.89 -19.14 4.00
C LYS A 252 4.16 -18.08 3.19
N SER A 253 3.36 -18.51 2.20
CA SER A 253 2.47 -17.63 1.44
C SER A 253 1.32 -17.11 2.32
N ASN A 254 0.59 -16.08 1.83
CA ASN A 254 -0.61 -15.58 2.50
C ASN A 254 -1.69 -16.67 2.63
N GLU A 255 -1.85 -17.53 1.61
CA GLU A 255 -2.80 -18.66 1.62
C GLU A 255 -2.42 -19.77 2.61
N GLU A 256 -1.16 -19.82 3.03
CA GLU A 256 -0.65 -20.74 4.06
C GLU A 256 -0.46 -20.06 5.42
N PHE A 257 -1.15 -18.93 5.64
CA PHE A 257 -1.07 -18.13 6.85
C PHE A 257 0.36 -17.66 7.18
N GLY A 258 1.10 -17.19 6.17
CA GLY A 258 2.51 -16.82 6.29
C GLY A 258 2.79 -15.81 7.38
N VAL A 259 1.92 -14.83 7.58
CA VAL A 259 2.04 -13.83 8.66
C VAL A 259 1.90 -14.50 10.03
N ALA A 260 0.91 -15.37 10.23
CA ALA A 260 0.74 -16.11 11.49
C ALA A 260 1.96 -16.99 11.78
N TYR A 261 2.44 -17.72 10.76
CA TYR A 261 3.62 -18.57 10.89
C TYR A 261 4.86 -17.78 11.34
N ALA A 262 5.09 -16.62 10.75
CA ALA A 262 6.21 -15.75 11.12
C ALA A 262 6.05 -15.20 12.56
N ILE A 263 4.85 -14.76 12.94
CA ILE A 263 4.53 -14.29 14.30
C ILE A 263 4.80 -15.38 15.33
N TYR A 264 4.29 -16.60 15.12
CA TYR A 264 4.52 -17.71 16.04
C TYR A 264 6.02 -18.08 16.17
N GLY A 265 6.79 -17.94 15.10
CA GLY A 265 8.23 -18.07 15.12
C GLY A 265 8.91 -17.08 16.09
N VAL A 266 8.51 -15.81 16.01
CA VAL A 266 8.99 -14.75 16.92
C VAL A 266 8.60 -15.03 18.36
N LEU A 267 7.32 -15.36 18.60
CA LEU A 267 6.82 -15.66 19.95
C LEU A 267 7.54 -16.87 20.58
N ALA A 268 7.83 -17.90 19.78
CA ALA A 268 8.59 -19.08 20.25
C ALA A 268 10.02 -18.71 20.65
N GLN A 269 10.66 -17.82 19.91
CA GLN A 269 12.00 -17.32 20.23
C GLN A 269 12.00 -16.53 21.55
N ILE A 270 11.05 -15.62 21.72
CA ILE A 270 10.89 -14.83 22.96
C ILE A 270 10.67 -15.75 24.16
N ARG A 271 9.83 -16.79 24.05
CA ARG A 271 9.59 -17.76 25.13
C ARG A 271 10.87 -18.52 25.51
N LYS A 272 11.71 -18.89 24.54
CA LYS A 272 13.00 -19.58 24.79
C LYS A 272 14.00 -18.67 25.50
N GLU A 273 14.12 -17.42 25.07
CA GLU A 273 14.99 -16.43 25.70
C GLU A 273 14.58 -16.19 27.16
N ASN A 274 13.27 -16.00 27.43
CA ASN A 274 12.74 -15.83 28.77
C ASN A 274 12.94 -17.07 29.68
N ALA A 275 12.82 -18.29 29.12
CA ALA A 275 13.04 -19.53 29.87
C ALA A 275 14.53 -19.76 30.20
N GLY A 276 15.45 -19.33 29.34
CA GLY A 276 16.89 -19.37 29.58
C GLY A 276 17.30 -18.51 30.81
N TRP A 277 16.70 -17.33 30.95
CA TRP A 277 16.96 -16.45 32.10
C TRP A 277 16.50 -17.05 33.44
N MET A 278 15.40 -17.84 33.45
CA MET A 278 14.92 -18.48 34.67
C MET A 278 15.74 -19.71 35.09
N SER A 279 16.60 -20.25 34.21
CA SER A 279 17.48 -21.37 34.53
C SER A 279 18.86 -20.96 35.04
N GLU A 280 19.18 -19.66 34.99
CA GLU A 280 20.45 -19.09 35.47
C GLU A 280 20.33 -18.35 36.82
N VAL A 281 19.12 -18.33 37.41
CA VAL A 281 18.81 -17.79 38.73
C VAL A 281 18.48 -18.94 39.68
#